data_27c556dd620feb3a14f49d435de8aeba
#
_entry.id   27c556dd620feb3a14f49d435de8aeba
#
_cell.length_a   1.000
_cell.length_b   1.000
_cell.length_c   1.000
_cell.angle_alpha   90.00
_cell.angle_beta   90.00
_cell.angle_gamma   90.00
#
_symmetry.space_group_name_H-M   'P 1'
#
loop_
_entity.id
_entity.type
_entity.pdbx_description
1 polymer ?
#
loop_
_entity_poly.entity_id
_entity_poly.type
_entity_poly.pdbx_seq_one_letter_code
_entity_poly.pdbx_strand_id
1 'polypeptide(L)'
;VADTPVWENTDRPPVVWLVGAHGGAGTTTLATSWAPAAEAGGVWPAADKYPYVVIVCRSHLAGLERAHELALQAKGGLAGTCELLGVAVVADAPGKLPKALRQKIEVISAAVSHLWEIPWLPVLREASLAELPEWNPQDGPAELQTRHPLRRARIAPMTQVDKHLAFAGEGIFKA
;
A
#
# COMPACT_ATOMS: atom_id res chain seq x y z
N VAL A 1 17.84 -2.14 -7.85
CA VAL A 1 17.70 -3.42 -7.14
C VAL A 1 18.64 -3.40 -5.95
N ALA A 2 18.21 -3.96 -4.82
CA ALA A 2 19.05 -4.11 -3.64
C ALA A 2 20.14 -5.16 -3.91
N ASP A 3 21.35 -4.92 -3.39
CA ASP A 3 22.48 -5.84 -3.58
C ASP A 3 22.37 -7.09 -2.65
N THR A 4 21.56 -6.99 -1.58
CA THR A 4 21.33 -8.08 -0.62
C THR A 4 19.82 -8.27 -0.40
N PRO A 5 19.37 -9.50 -0.09
CA PRO A 5 17.96 -9.75 0.25
C PRO A 5 17.52 -8.90 1.45
N VAL A 6 16.41 -8.21 1.31
CA VAL A 6 15.88 -7.30 2.36
C VAL A 6 15.31 -8.06 3.56
N TRP A 7 15.06 -9.37 3.43
CA TRP A 7 14.34 -10.20 4.40
C TRP A 7 15.24 -11.05 5.33
N GLU A 8 16.57 -10.95 5.23
CA GLU A 8 17.48 -11.80 6.02
C GLU A 8 17.30 -11.73 7.54
N ASN A 9 16.59 -10.72 8.04
CA ASN A 9 16.38 -10.50 9.48
C ASN A 9 14.92 -10.65 9.94
N THR A 10 14.02 -11.26 9.13
CA THR A 10 12.63 -11.45 9.54
C THR A 10 12.33 -12.94 9.80
N ASP A 11 11.73 -13.24 10.96
CA ASP A 11 11.28 -14.60 11.32
C ASP A 11 10.17 -15.12 10.36
N ARG A 12 9.53 -14.21 9.62
CA ARG A 12 8.52 -14.53 8.61
C ARG A 12 8.81 -13.75 7.33
N PRO A 13 9.26 -14.41 6.26
CA PRO A 13 9.45 -13.75 4.97
C PRO A 13 8.10 -13.21 4.46
N PRO A 14 8.06 -11.98 3.94
CA PRO A 14 6.83 -11.42 3.41
C PRO A 14 6.44 -12.11 2.11
N VAL A 15 5.15 -12.15 1.85
CA VAL A 15 4.59 -12.61 0.57
C VAL A 15 4.63 -11.49 -0.47
N VAL A 16 4.48 -10.24 -0.03
CA VAL A 16 4.47 -9.04 -0.88
C VAL A 16 5.39 -7.97 -0.30
N TRP A 17 6.19 -7.37 -1.16
CA TRP A 17 7.02 -6.21 -0.85
C TRP A 17 6.34 -4.90 -1.22
N LEU A 18 6.36 -3.92 -0.33
CA LEU A 18 5.88 -2.57 -0.59
C LEU A 18 7.06 -1.65 -0.93
N VAL A 19 7.11 -1.20 -2.18
CA VAL A 19 8.12 -0.25 -2.67
C VAL A 19 7.53 1.16 -2.65
N GLY A 20 8.10 2.03 -1.83
CA GLY A 20 7.69 3.44 -1.77
C GLY A 20 8.16 4.21 -3.00
N ALA A 21 7.25 4.84 -3.72
CA ALA A 21 7.60 5.72 -4.83
C ALA A 21 8.37 6.97 -4.35
N HIS A 22 8.16 7.37 -3.10
CA HIS A 22 8.80 8.53 -2.47
C HIS A 22 8.78 8.40 -0.95
N GLY A 23 9.56 9.22 -0.24
CA GLY A 23 9.48 9.30 1.22
C GLY A 23 8.09 9.74 1.68
N GLY A 24 7.52 9.07 2.67
CA GLY A 24 6.16 9.34 3.16
C GLY A 24 5.03 8.77 2.29
N ALA A 25 5.32 7.86 1.37
CA ALA A 25 4.32 7.15 0.55
C ALA A 25 3.28 6.40 1.39
N GLY A 26 3.64 5.96 2.60
CA GLY A 26 2.78 5.20 3.51
C GLY A 26 3.13 3.71 3.59
N THR A 27 4.25 3.29 3.03
CA THR A 27 4.72 1.90 3.03
C THR A 27 4.82 1.33 4.43
N THR A 28 5.42 2.04 5.37
CA THR A 28 5.55 1.60 6.77
C THR A 28 4.18 1.39 7.42
N THR A 29 3.23 2.31 7.20
CA THR A 29 1.86 2.18 7.72
C THR A 29 1.16 0.94 7.16
N LEU A 30 1.28 0.72 5.85
CA LEU A 30 0.65 -0.43 5.19
C LEU A 30 1.32 -1.75 5.59
N ALA A 31 2.65 -1.80 5.67
CA ALA A 31 3.39 -2.98 6.12
C ALA A 31 3.06 -3.34 7.57
N THR A 32 2.84 -2.35 8.43
CA THR A 32 2.37 -2.59 9.82
C THR A 32 0.93 -3.09 9.85
N SER A 33 0.09 -2.64 8.91
CA SER A 33 -1.34 -3.00 8.87
C SER A 33 -1.61 -4.33 8.15
N TRP A 34 -0.69 -4.87 7.38
CA TRP A 34 -0.86 -6.11 6.60
C TRP A 34 0.20 -7.15 6.97
N ALA A 35 -0.18 -8.18 7.73
CA ALA A 35 0.71 -9.23 8.22
C ALA A 35 1.64 -9.85 7.16
N PRO A 36 1.17 -10.13 5.91
CA PRO A 36 2.01 -10.74 4.89
C PRO A 36 2.85 -9.75 4.08
N ALA A 37 2.82 -8.45 4.39
CA ALA A 37 3.57 -7.44 3.66
C ALA A 37 4.80 -6.96 4.44
N ALA A 38 5.85 -6.58 3.71
CA ALA A 38 6.99 -5.88 4.29
C ALA A 38 7.42 -4.69 3.42
N GLU A 39 8.11 -3.76 4.05
CA GLU A 39 8.63 -2.57 3.39
C GLU A 39 9.97 -2.87 2.72
N ALA A 40 10.09 -2.57 1.44
CA ALA A 40 11.35 -2.66 0.68
C ALA A 40 12.11 -1.32 0.62
N GLY A 41 11.58 -0.28 1.26
CA GLY A 41 12.11 1.08 1.12
C GLY A 41 11.84 1.66 -0.27
N GLY A 42 12.79 2.41 -0.80
CA GLY A 42 12.70 3.05 -2.14
C GLY A 42 13.41 2.29 -3.24
N VAL A 43 13.69 1.00 -3.07
CA VAL A 43 14.46 0.17 -4.01
C VAL A 43 13.69 -1.10 -4.36
N TRP A 44 13.97 -1.66 -5.53
CA TRP A 44 13.49 -3.00 -5.88
C TRP A 44 14.19 -4.03 -5.01
N PRO A 45 13.45 -4.89 -4.28
CA PRO A 45 14.07 -5.91 -3.43
C PRO A 45 14.83 -6.95 -4.28
N ALA A 46 15.91 -7.51 -3.72
CA ALA A 46 16.52 -8.71 -4.25
C ALA A 46 15.65 -9.90 -3.80
N ALA A 47 14.67 -10.28 -4.62
CA ALA A 47 13.63 -11.23 -4.23
C ALA A 47 13.84 -12.58 -4.93
N ASP A 48 14.59 -13.48 -4.27
CA ASP A 48 14.82 -14.83 -4.80
C ASP A 48 13.61 -15.78 -4.59
N LYS A 49 12.81 -15.53 -3.54
CA LYS A 49 11.71 -16.43 -3.13
C LYS A 49 10.33 -15.79 -3.25
N TYR A 50 10.22 -14.51 -2.97
CA TYR A 50 8.94 -13.78 -2.97
C TYR A 50 9.10 -12.55 -3.85
N PRO A 51 8.91 -12.70 -5.17
CA PRO A 51 9.20 -11.64 -6.13
C PRO A 51 8.12 -10.55 -6.19
N TYR A 52 6.99 -10.76 -5.53
CA TYR A 52 5.81 -9.91 -5.68
C TYR A 52 5.98 -8.55 -5.03
N VAL A 53 5.71 -7.52 -5.81
CA VAL A 53 5.91 -6.12 -5.41
C VAL A 53 4.65 -5.30 -5.69
N VAL A 54 4.31 -4.42 -4.75
CA VAL A 54 3.33 -3.35 -4.93
C VAL A 54 4.03 -2.02 -4.75
N ILE A 55 3.92 -1.12 -5.73
CA ILE A 55 4.38 0.26 -5.62
C ILE A 55 3.35 1.04 -4.80
N VAL A 56 3.81 1.80 -3.81
CA VAL A 56 2.96 2.65 -2.96
C VAL A 56 3.30 4.11 -3.22
N CYS A 57 2.30 4.94 -3.47
CA CYS A 57 2.47 6.38 -3.61
C CYS A 57 1.33 7.17 -2.97
N ARG A 58 1.57 8.47 -2.70
CA ARG A 58 0.50 9.40 -2.37
C ARG A 58 -0.14 9.97 -3.63
N SER A 59 -1.41 10.39 -3.50
CA SER A 59 -2.23 10.91 -4.61
C SER A 59 -1.88 12.33 -5.06
N HIS A 60 -0.71 12.87 -4.70
CA HIS A 60 -0.20 14.14 -5.23
C HIS A 60 0.63 13.90 -6.52
N LEU A 61 0.80 14.96 -7.34
CA LEU A 61 1.39 14.84 -8.67
C LEU A 61 2.76 14.14 -8.67
N ALA A 62 3.70 14.62 -7.86
CA ALA A 62 5.06 14.05 -7.81
C ALA A 62 5.07 12.56 -7.39
N GLY A 63 4.17 12.17 -6.46
CA GLY A 63 4.03 10.78 -6.05
C GLY A 63 3.51 9.89 -7.18
N LEU A 64 2.50 10.36 -7.90
CA LEU A 64 1.93 9.65 -9.06
C LEU A 64 2.93 9.58 -10.23
N GLU A 65 3.68 10.64 -10.49
CA GLU A 65 4.73 10.63 -11.51
C GLU A 65 5.80 9.59 -11.19
N ARG A 66 6.27 9.58 -9.95
CA ARG A 66 7.28 8.62 -9.54
C ARG A 66 6.78 7.17 -9.56
N ALA A 67 5.53 6.93 -9.14
CA ALA A 67 4.92 5.61 -9.25
C ALA A 67 4.81 5.14 -10.71
N HIS A 68 4.46 6.04 -11.63
CA HIS A 68 4.42 5.75 -13.05
C HIS A 68 5.82 5.39 -13.60
N GLU A 69 6.86 6.13 -13.23
CA GLU A 69 8.23 5.82 -13.61
C GLU A 69 8.67 4.43 -13.15
N LEU A 70 8.38 4.08 -11.88
CA LEU A 70 8.68 2.75 -11.34
C LEU A 70 7.91 1.65 -12.07
N ALA A 71 6.63 1.88 -12.39
CA ALA A 71 5.85 0.93 -13.17
C ALA A 71 6.45 0.70 -14.58
N LEU A 72 6.92 1.77 -15.22
CA LEU A 72 7.62 1.66 -16.51
C LEU A 72 8.98 0.95 -16.38
N GLN A 73 9.71 1.17 -15.28
CA GLN A 73 10.95 0.42 -14.99
C GLN A 73 10.68 -1.08 -14.90
N ALA A 74 9.64 -1.48 -14.14
CA ALA A 74 9.25 -2.88 -14.04
C ALA A 74 8.89 -3.48 -15.41
N LYS A 75 8.06 -2.76 -16.18
CA LYS A 75 7.70 -3.18 -17.55
C LYS A 75 8.89 -3.28 -18.50
N GLY A 76 9.90 -2.44 -18.29
CA GLY A 76 11.16 -2.46 -19.04
C GLY A 76 12.17 -3.49 -18.56
N GLY A 77 11.83 -4.36 -17.60
CA GLY A 77 12.73 -5.38 -17.06
C GLY A 77 13.83 -4.84 -16.13
N LEU A 78 13.66 -3.61 -15.61
CA LEU A 78 14.65 -2.97 -14.73
C LEU A 78 14.39 -3.25 -13.24
N ALA A 79 13.39 -4.06 -12.91
CA ALA A 79 13.04 -4.45 -11.56
C ALA A 79 13.78 -5.73 -11.08
N GLY A 80 14.74 -6.24 -11.83
CA GLY A 80 15.41 -7.50 -11.53
C GLY A 80 14.45 -8.70 -11.64
N THR A 81 14.41 -9.54 -10.61
CA THR A 81 13.51 -10.71 -10.53
C THR A 81 12.14 -10.37 -9.97
N CYS A 82 11.88 -9.09 -9.65
CA CYS A 82 10.60 -8.66 -9.07
C CYS A 82 9.46 -8.72 -10.08
N GLU A 83 8.31 -9.16 -9.60
CA GLU A 83 7.04 -9.15 -10.33
C GLU A 83 6.13 -8.07 -9.76
N LEU A 84 5.83 -7.05 -10.57
CA LEU A 84 4.97 -5.95 -10.18
C LEU A 84 3.49 -6.38 -10.25
N LEU A 85 2.83 -6.55 -9.10
CA LEU A 85 1.40 -6.81 -9.04
C LEU A 85 0.59 -5.57 -9.42
N GLY A 86 1.01 -4.39 -8.96
CA GLY A 86 0.30 -3.15 -9.26
C GLY A 86 0.74 -1.97 -8.42
N VAL A 87 -0.11 -0.94 -8.37
CA VAL A 87 0.13 0.31 -7.65
C VAL A 87 -0.97 0.56 -6.62
N ALA A 88 -0.59 0.84 -5.38
CA ALA A 88 -1.46 1.32 -4.32
C ALA A 88 -1.33 2.84 -4.19
N VAL A 89 -2.39 3.55 -4.52
CA VAL A 89 -2.47 5.02 -4.41
C VAL A 89 -3.16 5.39 -3.11
N VAL A 90 -2.42 5.97 -2.19
CA VAL A 90 -2.91 6.42 -0.88
C VAL A 90 -3.31 7.89 -0.96
N ALA A 91 -4.54 8.22 -0.61
CA ALA A 91 -5.00 9.60 -0.59
C ALA A 91 -4.12 10.46 0.34
N ASP A 92 -3.65 11.60 -0.14
CA ASP A 92 -2.81 12.55 0.61
C ASP A 92 -3.64 13.61 1.35
N ALA A 93 -4.90 13.79 0.94
CA ALA A 93 -5.83 14.76 1.52
C ALA A 93 -7.28 14.24 1.51
N PRO A 94 -8.15 14.76 2.37
CA PRO A 94 -9.57 14.47 2.32
C PRO A 94 -10.25 15.12 1.11
N GLY A 95 -11.37 14.54 0.68
CA GLY A 95 -12.20 15.12 -0.37
C GLY A 95 -11.96 14.53 -1.76
N LYS A 96 -12.48 15.22 -2.77
CA LYS A 96 -12.41 14.75 -4.15
C LYS A 96 -11.06 15.05 -4.79
N LEU A 97 -10.52 14.07 -5.46
CA LEU A 97 -9.27 14.22 -6.21
C LEU A 97 -9.45 15.19 -7.39
N PRO A 98 -8.54 16.17 -7.58
CA PRO A 98 -8.53 17.04 -8.76
C PRO A 98 -8.51 16.26 -10.07
N LYS A 99 -9.15 16.82 -11.12
CA LYS A 99 -9.27 16.17 -12.43
C LYS A 99 -7.92 15.74 -13.00
N ALA A 100 -6.89 16.59 -12.91
CA ALA A 100 -5.56 16.29 -13.43
C ALA A 100 -4.92 15.08 -12.75
N LEU A 101 -5.06 14.94 -11.43
CA LEU A 101 -4.53 13.81 -10.68
C LEU A 101 -5.29 12.51 -11.01
N ARG A 102 -6.60 12.60 -11.22
CA ARG A 102 -7.41 11.47 -11.65
C ARG A 102 -6.98 10.96 -13.02
N GLN A 103 -6.76 11.88 -13.98
CA GLN A 103 -6.23 11.52 -15.29
C GLN A 103 -4.86 10.85 -15.21
N LYS A 104 -3.99 11.30 -14.28
CA LYS A 104 -2.69 10.66 -14.06
C LYS A 104 -2.84 9.26 -13.49
N ILE A 105 -3.79 9.02 -12.58
CA ILE A 105 -4.13 7.68 -12.06
C ILE A 105 -4.64 6.77 -13.20
N GLU A 106 -5.49 7.27 -14.09
CA GLU A 106 -5.96 6.53 -15.27
C GLU A 106 -4.79 6.08 -16.16
N VAL A 107 -3.81 6.98 -16.37
CA VAL A 107 -2.59 6.64 -17.13
C VAL A 107 -1.78 5.53 -16.44
N ILE A 108 -1.61 5.61 -15.12
CA ILE A 108 -0.92 4.58 -14.36
C ILE A 108 -1.68 3.25 -14.44
N SER A 109 -3.01 3.29 -14.27
CA SER A 109 -3.87 2.11 -14.34
C SER A 109 -3.76 1.38 -15.68
N ALA A 110 -3.57 2.11 -16.78
CA ALA A 110 -3.33 1.51 -18.10
C ALA A 110 -1.92 0.87 -18.25
N ALA A 111 -1.00 1.20 -17.37
CA ALA A 111 0.38 0.69 -17.42
C ALA A 111 0.63 -0.51 -16.51
N VAL A 112 -0.30 -0.83 -15.57
CA VAL A 112 -0.13 -1.89 -14.58
C VAL A 112 -1.31 -2.86 -14.60
N SER A 113 -1.14 -4.06 -14.04
CA SER A 113 -2.19 -5.08 -13.96
C SER A 113 -3.30 -4.69 -12.97
N HIS A 114 -2.92 -4.12 -11.82
CA HIS A 114 -3.86 -3.75 -10.77
C HIS A 114 -3.54 -2.35 -10.23
N LEU A 115 -4.59 -1.62 -9.84
CA LEU A 115 -4.48 -0.35 -9.14
C LEU A 115 -5.48 -0.35 -7.98
N TRP A 116 -4.99 -0.05 -6.78
CA TRP A 116 -5.80 0.05 -5.57
C TRP A 116 -5.78 1.47 -5.04
N GLU A 117 -6.94 2.04 -4.80
CA GLU A 117 -7.09 3.35 -4.20
C GLU A 117 -7.43 3.21 -2.72
N ILE A 118 -6.56 3.72 -1.84
CA ILE A 118 -6.76 3.76 -0.40
C ILE A 118 -7.21 5.17 -0.04
N PRO A 119 -8.46 5.33 0.48
CA PRO A 119 -9.00 6.64 0.78
C PRO A 119 -8.27 7.31 1.94
N TRP A 120 -8.52 8.61 2.12
CA TRP A 120 -8.07 9.33 3.30
C TRP A 120 -8.70 8.76 4.57
N LEU A 121 -7.85 8.30 5.49
CA LEU A 121 -8.24 7.72 6.76
C LEU A 121 -7.78 8.62 7.90
N PRO A 122 -8.67 9.48 8.47
CA PRO A 122 -8.29 10.42 9.53
C PRO A 122 -7.65 9.74 10.74
N VAL A 123 -8.08 8.54 11.07
CA VAL A 123 -7.57 7.76 12.20
C VAL A 123 -6.06 7.51 12.12
N LEU A 124 -5.51 7.35 10.93
CA LEU A 124 -4.06 7.13 10.75
C LEU A 124 -3.20 8.36 11.08
N ARG A 125 -3.81 9.54 11.23
CA ARG A 125 -3.09 10.75 11.69
C ARG A 125 -2.89 10.81 13.19
N GLU A 126 -3.69 10.09 13.93
CA GLU A 126 -3.77 10.14 15.40
C GLU A 126 -3.24 8.85 16.03
N ALA A 127 -3.18 7.75 15.27
CA ALA A 127 -2.63 6.49 15.72
C ALA A 127 -1.10 6.46 15.55
N SER A 128 -0.40 5.98 16.55
CA SER A 128 1.02 5.58 16.41
C SER A 128 1.11 4.26 15.66
N LEU A 129 2.27 3.99 15.02
CA LEU A 129 2.47 2.72 14.31
C LEU A 129 2.28 1.49 15.22
N ALA A 130 2.66 1.60 16.50
CA ALA A 130 2.51 0.53 17.48
C ALA A 130 1.05 0.24 17.88
N GLU A 131 0.13 1.16 17.59
CA GLU A 131 -1.30 1.03 17.87
C GLU A 131 -2.11 0.57 16.65
N LEU A 132 -1.45 0.42 15.49
CA LEU A 132 -2.13 -0.06 14.29
C LEU A 132 -2.44 -1.55 14.41
N PRO A 133 -3.70 -1.96 14.25
CA PRO A 133 -4.04 -3.37 14.20
C PRO A 133 -3.52 -3.98 12.91
N GLU A 134 -3.07 -5.22 13.00
CA GLU A 134 -2.61 -6.02 11.89
C GLU A 134 -3.80 -6.80 11.29
N TRP A 135 -3.90 -6.80 9.98
CA TRP A 135 -4.87 -7.60 9.23
C TRP A 135 -4.17 -8.79 8.56
N ASN A 136 -4.81 -9.95 8.61
CA ASN A 136 -4.33 -11.17 7.96
C ASN A 136 -5.40 -11.65 6.96
N PRO A 137 -5.03 -12.11 5.76
CA PRO A 137 -5.97 -12.70 4.79
C PRO A 137 -6.84 -13.84 5.35
N GLN A 138 -6.39 -14.51 6.42
CA GLN A 138 -7.10 -15.58 7.09
C GLN A 138 -8.21 -15.09 8.03
N ASP A 139 -8.20 -13.80 8.41
CA ASP A 139 -9.20 -13.23 9.32
C ASP A 139 -10.58 -13.04 8.67
N GLY A 140 -10.68 -13.29 7.35
CA GLY A 140 -11.88 -13.09 6.57
C GLY A 140 -12.11 -11.64 6.17
N PRO A 141 -13.20 -11.36 5.42
CA PRO A 141 -13.52 -10.01 4.98
C PRO A 141 -13.84 -9.12 6.19
N ALA A 142 -13.26 -7.91 6.19
CA ALA A 142 -13.55 -6.93 7.22
C ALA A 142 -15.05 -6.62 7.24
N GLU A 143 -15.74 -7.01 8.32
CA GLU A 143 -17.16 -6.72 8.47
C GLU A 143 -17.38 -5.20 8.39
N LEU A 144 -18.33 -4.81 7.54
CA LEU A 144 -18.76 -3.41 7.38
C LEU A 144 -19.42 -2.96 8.68
N GLN A 145 -18.65 -2.48 9.64
CA GLN A 145 -19.23 -1.77 10.79
C GLN A 145 -19.84 -0.45 10.27
N THR A 146 -21.14 -0.47 10.06
CA THR A 146 -21.95 0.72 9.81
C THR A 146 -21.91 1.60 11.06
N ARG A 147 -21.08 2.64 11.02
CA ARG A 147 -21.09 3.65 12.09
C ARG A 147 -22.43 4.40 12.06
N HIS A 148 -23.18 4.33 13.14
CA HIS A 148 -24.33 5.21 13.38
C HIS A 148 -23.84 6.67 13.44
N PRO A 149 -24.44 7.62 12.68
CA PRO A 149 -23.93 8.98 12.48
C PRO A 149 -24.06 9.93 13.69
N LEU A 150 -24.50 9.49 14.84
CA LEU A 150 -24.91 10.37 15.96
C LEU A 150 -24.08 10.27 17.25
N ARG A 151 -22.94 9.62 17.27
CA ARG A 151 -22.03 9.70 18.41
C ARG A 151 -20.78 10.49 18.02
N ARG A 152 -20.59 11.69 18.63
CA ARG A 152 -19.27 12.28 18.84
C ARG A 152 -18.46 11.30 19.68
N ALA A 153 -17.85 10.31 19.04
CA ALA A 153 -17.02 9.35 19.71
C ALA A 153 -15.64 10.01 19.94
N ARG A 154 -15.17 10.04 21.19
CA ARG A 154 -13.75 9.91 21.48
C ARG A 154 -13.26 8.79 20.58
N ILE A 155 -12.16 9.03 19.85
CA ILE A 155 -11.55 8.03 18.98
C ILE A 155 -11.18 6.87 19.90
N ALA A 156 -11.94 5.78 19.77
CA ALA A 156 -11.58 4.54 20.44
C ALA A 156 -10.30 4.02 19.79
N PRO A 157 -9.37 3.41 20.55
CA PRO A 157 -8.23 2.75 19.98
C PRO A 157 -8.69 1.82 18.85
N MET A 158 -7.95 1.78 17.75
CA MET A 158 -8.27 0.92 16.62
C MET A 158 -8.09 -0.54 17.08
N THR A 159 -9.19 -1.20 17.35
CA THR A 159 -9.18 -2.63 17.71
C THR A 159 -9.19 -3.55 16.50
N GLN A 160 -9.52 -3.01 15.32
CA GLN A 160 -9.55 -3.73 14.05
C GLN A 160 -9.03 -2.83 12.93
N VAL A 161 -8.41 -3.43 11.91
CA VAL A 161 -7.95 -2.71 10.72
C VAL A 161 -9.13 -2.02 10.03
N ASP A 162 -8.90 -0.78 9.60
CA ASP A 162 -9.92 -0.06 8.81
C ASP A 162 -10.32 -0.90 7.58
N LYS A 163 -11.62 -0.97 7.33
CA LYS A 163 -12.19 -1.77 6.24
C LYS A 163 -11.59 -1.47 4.86
N HIS A 164 -11.18 -0.24 4.61
CA HIS A 164 -10.57 0.13 3.34
C HIS A 164 -9.14 -0.41 3.21
N LEU A 165 -8.39 -0.47 4.33
CA LEU A 165 -7.09 -1.12 4.37
C LEU A 165 -7.22 -2.63 4.21
N ALA A 166 -8.17 -3.26 4.90
CA ALA A 166 -8.42 -4.69 4.76
C ALA A 166 -8.87 -5.05 3.35
N PHE A 167 -9.77 -4.26 2.75
CA PHE A 167 -10.23 -4.48 1.37
C PHE A 167 -9.11 -4.32 0.33
N ALA A 168 -8.25 -3.30 0.49
CA ALA A 168 -7.09 -3.13 -0.38
C ALA A 168 -6.09 -4.29 -0.21
N GLY A 169 -5.82 -4.71 1.03
CA GLY A 169 -5.02 -5.89 1.33
C GLY A 169 -5.59 -7.15 0.67
N GLU A 170 -6.88 -7.42 0.85
CA GLU A 170 -7.56 -8.56 0.22
C GLU A 170 -7.40 -8.55 -1.31
N GLY A 171 -7.54 -7.38 -1.95
CA GLY A 171 -7.32 -7.23 -3.39
C GLY A 171 -5.88 -7.53 -3.81
N ILE A 172 -4.89 -7.10 -3.02
CA ILE A 172 -3.47 -7.32 -3.27
C ILE A 172 -3.10 -8.80 -3.12
N PHE A 173 -3.57 -9.45 -2.05
CA PHE A 173 -3.22 -10.85 -1.76
C PHE A 173 -4.01 -11.89 -2.58
N LYS A 174 -4.95 -11.43 -3.41
CA LYS A 174 -5.67 -12.25 -4.41
C LYS A 174 -5.17 -12.05 -5.84
N ALA A 175 -4.35 -11.03 -6.08
CA ALA A 175 -3.77 -10.71 -7.38
C ALA A 175 -2.62 -11.65 -7.73
#